data_d31c708baf1683e91c7f5c19e6f4fb82
#
_entry.id   d31c708baf1683e91c7f5c19e6f4fb82
#
_cell.length_a   1.000
_cell.length_b   1.000
_cell.length_c   1.000
_cell.angle_alpha   90.00
_cell.angle_beta   90.00
_cell.angle_gamma   90.00
#
_symmetry.space_group_name_H-M   'P 1'
#
loop_
_entity.id
_entity.type
_entity.pdbx_description
1 polymer ?
#
loop_
_entity_poly.entity_id
_entity_poly.type
_entity_poly.pdbx_seq_one_letter_code
_entity_poly.pdbx_strand_id
1 'polypeptide(L)'
;MELLELIKEALDKVKATDIKIYDLRGISPLADFTVVATVSVARQANACIEHMLDEQRNNKLKIKNVEGKDSTWILIDLYDVILHIFTPEDRKNYDLDRLYMDIPQIEI
;
A
#
# COMPACT_ATOMS: atom_id res chain seq x y z
N MET A 1 9.05 -3.17 -11.12
CA MET A 1 9.29 -4.15 -10.05
C MET A 1 8.07 -5.04 -9.90
N GLU A 2 8.27 -6.34 -9.87
CA GLU A 2 7.16 -7.30 -9.86
C GLU A 2 6.24 -7.18 -8.64
N LEU A 3 6.81 -6.95 -7.45
CA LEU A 3 6.02 -6.77 -6.24
C LEU A 3 5.08 -5.56 -6.34
N LEU A 4 5.56 -4.44 -6.89
CA LEU A 4 4.72 -3.25 -7.08
C LEU A 4 3.57 -3.53 -8.04
N GLU A 5 3.80 -4.33 -9.08
CA GLU A 5 2.76 -4.72 -10.03
C GLU A 5 1.68 -5.56 -9.35
N LEU A 6 2.08 -6.52 -8.50
CA LEU A 6 1.14 -7.34 -7.72
C LEU A 6 0.30 -6.49 -6.76
N ILE A 7 0.93 -5.53 -6.10
CA ILE A 7 0.24 -4.60 -5.21
C ILE A 7 -0.78 -3.77 -5.99
N LYS A 8 -0.38 -3.22 -7.13
CA LYS A 8 -1.28 -2.42 -7.96
C LYS A 8 -2.45 -3.24 -8.47
N GLU A 9 -2.22 -4.47 -8.90
CA GLU A 9 -3.29 -5.37 -9.32
C GLU A 9 -4.31 -5.61 -8.20
N ALA A 10 -3.83 -5.87 -6.98
CA ALA A 10 -4.71 -6.07 -5.83
C ALA A 10 -5.52 -4.80 -5.53
N LEU A 11 -4.89 -3.63 -5.57
CA LEU A 11 -5.56 -2.35 -5.36
C LEU A 11 -6.60 -2.08 -6.45
N ASP A 12 -6.28 -2.36 -7.70
CA ASP A 12 -7.21 -2.16 -8.82
C ASP A 12 -8.43 -3.09 -8.70
N LYS A 13 -8.24 -4.33 -8.26
CA LYS A 13 -9.33 -5.29 -8.06
C LYS A 13 -10.36 -4.80 -7.05
N VAL A 14 -9.93 -4.07 -6.05
CA VAL A 14 -10.82 -3.53 -5.01
C VAL A 14 -11.23 -2.08 -5.30
N LYS A 15 -10.88 -1.57 -6.46
CA LYS A 15 -11.23 -0.21 -6.92
C LYS A 15 -10.67 0.89 -6.02
N ALA A 16 -9.47 0.69 -5.49
CA ALA A 16 -8.75 1.73 -4.80
C ALA A 16 -8.44 2.89 -5.77
N THR A 17 -8.37 4.09 -5.24
CA THR A 17 -8.12 5.30 -6.01
C THR A 17 -6.93 6.06 -5.46
N ASP A 18 -6.47 7.06 -6.22
CA ASP A 18 -5.39 7.95 -5.84
C ASP A 18 -4.16 7.18 -5.33
N ILE A 19 -3.72 6.20 -6.11
CA ILE A 19 -2.57 5.35 -5.79
C ILE A 19 -1.30 6.12 -6.12
N LYS A 20 -0.45 6.31 -5.11
CA LYS A 20 0.86 6.95 -5.28
C LYS A 20 1.95 6.02 -4.80
N ILE A 21 3.02 5.93 -5.55
CA ILE A 21 4.19 5.11 -5.25
C ILE A 21 5.39 6.03 -5.08
N TYR A 22 5.95 6.06 -3.87
CA TYR A 22 7.11 6.87 -3.53
C TYR A 22 8.36 6.00 -3.52
N ASP A 23 9.38 6.42 -4.24
CA ASP A 23 10.65 5.71 -4.35
C ASP A 23 11.59 6.14 -3.22
N LEU A 24 11.79 5.23 -2.27
CA LEU A 24 12.62 5.46 -1.09
C LEU A 24 14.02 4.85 -1.23
N ARG A 25 14.35 4.30 -2.37
CA ARG A 25 15.67 3.67 -2.59
C ARG A 25 16.77 4.71 -2.45
N GLY A 26 17.78 4.39 -1.62
CA GLY A 26 18.85 5.33 -1.33
C GLY A 26 18.49 6.44 -0.33
N ILE A 27 17.23 6.47 0.15
CA ILE A 27 16.74 7.48 1.09
C ILE A 27 16.40 6.84 2.44
N SER A 28 15.71 5.71 2.42
CA SER A 28 15.33 4.99 3.64
C SER A 28 15.98 3.61 3.68
N PRO A 29 16.54 3.20 4.83
CA PRO A 29 17.05 1.83 5.01
C PRO A 29 15.93 0.83 5.28
N LEU A 30 14.69 1.28 5.55
CA LEU A 30 13.61 0.43 6.01
C LEU A 30 12.81 -0.21 4.88
N ALA A 31 12.66 0.49 3.76
CA ALA A 31 11.91 0.00 2.61
C ALA A 31 12.39 0.68 1.34
N ASP A 32 12.20 0.01 0.21
CA ASP A 32 12.53 0.56 -1.10
C ASP A 32 11.42 1.48 -1.63
N PHE A 33 10.17 1.16 -1.29
CA PHE A 33 9.01 1.94 -1.75
C PHE A 33 7.96 2.02 -0.66
N THR A 34 7.21 3.11 -0.68
CA THR A 34 5.95 3.19 0.06
C THR A 34 4.83 3.50 -0.92
N VAL A 35 3.71 2.82 -0.76
CA VAL A 35 2.53 2.98 -1.61
C VAL A 35 1.41 3.51 -0.73
N VAL A 36 0.73 4.55 -1.20
CA VAL A 36 -0.42 5.13 -0.51
C VAL A 36 -1.62 5.08 -1.44
N ALA A 37 -2.71 4.53 -0.96
CA ALA A 37 -3.93 4.37 -1.74
C ALA A 37 -5.17 4.72 -0.91
N THR A 38 -6.27 5.01 -1.58
CA THR A 38 -7.54 5.37 -0.95
C THR A 38 -8.62 4.36 -1.30
N VAL A 39 -9.41 3.98 -0.31
CA VAL A 39 -10.63 3.19 -0.48
C VAL A 39 -11.78 3.90 0.21
N SER A 40 -13.02 3.66 -0.23
CA SER A 40 -14.18 4.32 0.37
C SER A 40 -14.52 3.74 1.74
N VAL A 41 -14.34 2.43 1.91
CA VAL A 41 -14.68 1.71 3.16
C VAL A 41 -13.64 0.65 3.47
N ALA A 42 -13.54 0.30 4.77
CA ALA A 42 -12.57 -0.69 5.24
C ALA A 42 -12.70 -2.07 4.57
N ARG A 43 -13.91 -2.44 4.15
CA ARG A 43 -14.15 -3.72 3.45
C ARG A 43 -13.32 -3.86 2.19
N GLN A 44 -13.11 -2.78 1.44
CA GLN A 44 -12.27 -2.80 0.23
C GLN A 44 -10.82 -3.10 0.59
N ALA A 45 -10.31 -2.49 1.66
CA ALA A 45 -8.96 -2.75 2.14
C ALA A 45 -8.80 -4.19 2.63
N ASN A 46 -9.81 -4.72 3.34
CA ASN A 46 -9.79 -6.12 3.76
C ASN A 46 -9.76 -7.07 2.56
N ALA A 47 -10.50 -6.76 1.50
CA ALA A 47 -10.48 -7.54 0.27
C ALA A 47 -9.08 -7.48 -0.39
N CYS A 48 -8.43 -6.33 -0.36
CA CYS A 48 -7.06 -6.20 -0.86
C CYS A 48 -6.09 -7.12 -0.09
N ILE A 49 -6.21 -7.17 1.23
CA ILE A 49 -5.42 -8.08 2.07
C ILE A 49 -5.64 -9.53 1.62
N GLU A 50 -6.89 -9.93 1.38
CA GLU A 50 -7.20 -11.30 0.95
C GLU A 50 -6.57 -11.63 -0.40
N HIS A 51 -6.60 -10.72 -1.37
CA HIS A 51 -5.91 -10.91 -2.64
C HIS A 51 -4.40 -11.08 -2.46
N MET A 52 -3.80 -10.32 -1.56
CA MET A 52 -2.37 -10.40 -1.28
C MET A 52 -2.01 -11.70 -0.53
N LEU A 53 -2.88 -12.17 0.36
CA LEU A 53 -2.69 -13.47 1.01
C LEU A 53 -2.74 -14.61 0.00
N ASP A 54 -3.61 -14.52 -1.01
CA ASP A 54 -3.64 -15.51 -2.08
C ASP A 54 -2.33 -15.53 -2.86
N GLU A 55 -1.78 -14.35 -3.17
CA GLU A 55 -0.49 -14.25 -3.84
C GLU A 55 0.65 -14.82 -2.98
N GLN A 56 0.56 -14.63 -1.66
CA GLN A 56 1.53 -15.23 -0.73
C GLN A 56 1.43 -16.76 -0.73
N ARG A 57 0.23 -17.31 -0.76
CA ARG A 57 0.03 -18.77 -0.87
C ARG A 57 0.64 -19.34 -2.14
N ASN A 58 0.65 -18.53 -3.20
CA ASN A 58 1.26 -18.88 -4.48
C ASN A 58 2.75 -18.55 -4.57
N ASN A 59 3.37 -18.18 -3.46
CA ASN A 59 4.79 -17.85 -3.35
C ASN A 59 5.23 -16.65 -4.21
N LYS A 60 4.31 -15.73 -4.53
CA LYS A 60 4.61 -14.57 -5.37
C LYS A 60 5.04 -13.34 -4.55
N LEU A 61 4.69 -13.29 -3.27
CA LEU A 61 5.08 -12.24 -2.36
C LEU A 61 5.12 -12.76 -0.93
N LYS A 62 5.68 -11.95 -0.01
CA LYS A 62 5.69 -12.25 1.42
C LYS A 62 5.16 -11.06 2.19
N ILE A 63 4.22 -11.32 3.10
CA ILE A 63 3.69 -10.33 4.02
C ILE A 63 4.39 -10.53 5.36
N LYS A 64 5.02 -9.47 5.85
CA LYS A 64 5.64 -9.47 7.18
C LYS A 64 4.59 -9.23 8.25
N ASN A 65 3.72 -8.23 8.04
CA ASN A 65 2.77 -7.79 9.05
C ASN A 65 1.62 -7.02 8.42
N VAL A 66 0.45 -7.09 9.06
CA VAL A 66 -0.72 -6.28 8.71
C VAL A 66 -1.19 -5.61 9.98
N GLU A 67 -1.35 -4.28 9.94
CA GLU A 67 -1.85 -3.49 11.05
C GLU A 67 -3.10 -2.72 10.66
N GLY A 68 -4.00 -2.52 11.60
CA GLY A 68 -5.19 -1.71 11.39
C GLY A 68 -6.31 -2.38 10.62
N LYS A 69 -6.34 -3.72 10.57
CA LYS A 69 -7.44 -4.43 9.91
C LYS A 69 -8.79 -3.95 10.47
N ASP A 70 -9.75 -3.76 9.57
CA ASP A 70 -11.10 -3.24 9.86
C ASP A 70 -11.15 -1.77 10.27
N SER A 71 -10.03 -1.05 10.20
CA SER A 71 -9.96 0.37 10.52
C SER A 71 -9.93 1.24 9.26
N THR A 72 -9.79 2.55 9.46
CA THR A 72 -9.74 3.55 8.39
C THR A 72 -8.32 3.81 7.88
N TRP A 73 -7.33 3.15 8.47
CA TRP A 73 -5.94 3.17 8.04
C TRP A 73 -5.35 1.77 8.22
N ILE A 74 -5.10 1.08 7.12
CA ILE A 74 -4.51 -0.25 7.13
C ILE A 74 -3.08 -0.15 6.57
N LEU A 75 -2.13 -0.76 7.28
CA LEU A 75 -0.75 -0.86 6.86
C LEU A 75 -0.41 -2.30 6.58
N ILE A 76 0.16 -2.58 5.41
CA ILE A 76 0.65 -3.89 5.04
C ILE A 76 2.16 -3.78 4.79
N ASP A 77 2.94 -4.44 5.65
CA ASP A 77 4.39 -4.48 5.53
C ASP A 77 4.78 -5.69 4.67
N LEU A 78 5.38 -5.42 3.53
CA LEU A 78 5.81 -6.44 2.56
C LEU A 78 7.35 -6.48 2.45
N TYR A 79 8.04 -6.10 3.50
CA TYR A 79 9.51 -5.99 3.57
C TYR A 79 10.04 -4.83 2.74
N ASP A 80 10.18 -5.01 1.43
CA ASP A 80 10.74 -3.96 0.55
C ASP A 80 9.73 -2.86 0.23
N VAL A 81 8.44 -3.10 0.46
CA VAL A 81 7.36 -2.15 0.20
C VAL A 81 6.43 -2.08 1.40
N ILE A 82 6.11 -0.87 1.81
CA ILE A 82 5.07 -0.62 2.81
C ILE A 82 3.86 -0.06 2.07
N LEU A 83 2.71 -0.71 2.24
CA LEU A 83 1.45 -0.28 1.64
C LEU A 83 0.55 0.33 2.71
N HIS A 84 0.11 1.57 2.47
CA HIS A 84 -0.87 2.26 3.30
C HIS A 84 -2.18 2.40 2.54
N ILE A 85 -3.27 1.94 3.13
CA ILE A 85 -4.61 2.09 2.56
C ILE A 85 -5.46 2.88 3.53
N PHE A 86 -5.94 4.04 3.08
CA PHE A 86 -6.74 4.96 3.89
C PHE A 86 -8.14 5.14 3.33
N THR A 87 -9.09 5.43 4.21
CA THR A 87 -10.30 6.14 3.78
C THR A 87 -9.93 7.59 3.43
N PRO A 88 -10.76 8.29 2.63
CA PRO A 88 -10.43 9.67 2.23
C PRO A 88 -10.16 10.61 3.39
N GLU A 89 -10.97 10.51 4.44
CA GLU A 89 -10.81 11.37 5.63
C GLU A 89 -9.47 11.15 6.32
N ASP A 90 -9.10 9.88 6.56
CA ASP A 90 -7.85 9.57 7.24
C ASP A 90 -6.63 9.85 6.36
N ARG A 91 -6.74 9.67 5.06
CA ARG A 91 -5.66 10.06 4.16
C ARG A 91 -5.33 11.55 4.29
N LYS A 92 -6.37 12.37 4.37
CA LYS A 92 -6.23 13.81 4.59
C LYS A 92 -5.69 14.13 5.97
N ASN A 93 -6.20 13.46 7.01
CA ASN A 93 -5.84 13.76 8.40
C ASN A 93 -4.39 13.37 8.72
N TYR A 94 -3.94 12.21 8.28
CA TYR A 94 -2.57 11.76 8.54
C TYR A 94 -1.55 12.30 7.54
N ASP A 95 -2.01 12.58 6.33
CA ASP A 95 -1.27 13.31 5.30
C ASP A 95 0.17 12.82 5.06
N LEU A 96 0.33 11.53 4.82
CA LEU A 96 1.63 10.95 4.46
C LEU A 96 2.15 11.54 3.14
N ASP A 97 1.27 11.94 2.25
CA ASP A 97 1.65 12.55 0.97
C ASP A 97 2.46 13.83 1.19
N ARG A 98 2.12 14.59 2.22
CA ARG A 98 2.88 15.78 2.59
C ARG A 98 4.26 15.42 3.13
N LEU A 99 4.34 14.37 3.95
CA LEU A 99 5.61 13.88 4.47
C LEU A 99 6.56 13.47 3.34
N TYR A 100 6.00 12.90 2.27
CA TYR A 100 6.76 12.40 1.12
C TYR A 100 6.78 13.37 -0.06
N MET A 101 6.39 14.63 0.12
CA MET A 101 6.23 15.57 -1.01
C MET A 101 7.49 15.78 -1.83
N ASP A 102 8.67 15.65 -1.24
CA ASP A 102 9.95 15.80 -1.92
C ASP A 102 10.56 14.47 -2.39
N ILE A 103 9.85 13.36 -2.19
CA ILE A 103 10.30 12.03 -2.58
C ILE A 103 9.85 11.76 -4.02
N PRO A 104 10.73 11.22 -4.89
CA PRO A 104 10.32 10.86 -6.25
C PRO A 104 9.16 9.88 -6.26
N GLN A 105 8.20 10.12 -7.14
CA GLN A 105 7.10 9.20 -7.39
C GLN A 105 7.37 8.42 -8.67
N ILE A 106 6.93 7.16 -8.69
CA ILE A 106 6.98 6.34 -9.91
C ILE A 106 5.57 5.91 -10.30
N GLU A 107 5.40 5.61 -11.58
CA GLU A 107 4.15 5.08 -12.11
C GLU A 107 4.38 3.71 -12.72
N ILE A 108 3.40 2.84 -12.62
CA ILE A 108 3.43 1.51 -13.20
C ILE A 108 2.12 1.17 -13.89
#